data_ab549fe0f376250a0e2414e03b090903
#
_entry.id   ab549fe0f376250a0e2414e03b090903
#
_cell.length_a   1.000
_cell.length_b   1.000
_cell.length_c   1.000
_cell.angle_alpha   90.00
_cell.angle_beta   90.00
_cell.angle_gamma   90.00
#
_symmetry.space_group_name_H-M   'P 1'
#
loop_
_entity.id
_entity.type
_entity.pdbx_description
1 polymer ?
#
loop_
_entity_poly.entity_id
_entity_poly.type
_entity_poly.pdbx_seq_one_letter_code
_entity_poly.pdbx_strand_id
1 'polypeptide(L)'
;MEMNAEFYRSTVRRIFKNRKITHNYFSVAGTLGDFTNINNVVIKTVEGAKDDISALGQWIAALDLYTGLPETMKASHVKPDAGHCGIFADKSWRNNIRPLVLGFIDNNHSPKPSPPYPASQV
;
A
#
# COMPACT_ATOMS: atom_id res chain seq x y z
N MET A 1 22.94 -11.41 4.93
CA MET A 1 22.72 -10.70 3.64
C MET A 1 23.36 -9.33 3.80
N GLU A 2 24.37 -9.03 2.99
CA GLU A 2 25.00 -7.71 3.04
C GLU A 2 24.17 -6.71 2.24
N MET A 3 23.79 -5.62 2.89
CA MET A 3 23.10 -4.52 2.22
C MET A 3 24.13 -3.66 1.48
N ASN A 4 23.85 -3.34 0.22
CA ASN A 4 24.71 -2.45 -0.54
C ASN A 4 24.78 -1.07 0.14
N ALA A 5 26.02 -0.58 0.40
CA ALA A 5 26.24 0.67 1.13
C ALA A 5 25.64 1.90 0.42
N GLU A 6 25.61 1.91 -0.91
CA GLU A 6 24.99 2.99 -1.68
C GLU A 6 23.46 2.99 -1.54
N PHE A 7 22.84 1.79 -1.56
CA PHE A 7 21.41 1.66 -1.30
C PHE A 7 21.07 2.18 0.10
N TYR A 8 21.82 1.76 1.13
CA TYR A 8 21.61 2.22 2.49
C TYR A 8 21.72 3.76 2.61
N ARG A 9 22.81 4.34 2.11
CA ARG A 9 23.03 5.80 2.15
C ARG A 9 21.96 6.56 1.37
N SER A 10 21.57 6.05 0.21
CA SER A 10 20.52 6.65 -0.61
C SER A 10 19.18 6.64 0.11
N THR A 11 18.82 5.53 0.75
CA THR A 11 17.59 5.38 1.53
C THR A 11 17.58 6.36 2.70
N VAL A 12 18.63 6.38 3.52
CA VAL A 12 18.73 7.29 4.66
C VAL A 12 18.61 8.74 4.22
N ARG A 13 19.30 9.12 3.15
CA ARG A 13 19.29 10.50 2.68
C ARG A 13 17.96 10.90 2.04
N ARG A 14 17.40 10.05 1.15
CA ARG A 14 16.21 10.40 0.38
C ARG A 14 14.92 10.27 1.19
N ILE A 15 14.81 9.20 1.96
CA ILE A 15 13.58 8.87 2.68
C ILE A 15 13.57 9.55 4.06
N PHE A 16 14.57 9.29 4.89
CA PHE A 16 14.55 9.75 6.27
C PHE A 16 15.00 11.21 6.43
N LYS A 17 16.13 11.60 5.87
CA LYS A 17 16.67 12.96 6.04
C LYS A 17 15.91 14.00 5.21
N ASN A 18 15.77 13.77 3.92
CA ASN A 18 15.18 14.73 3.00
C ASN A 18 13.67 14.54 2.82
N ARG A 19 13.09 13.46 3.32
CA ARG A 19 11.66 13.15 3.25
C ARG A 19 11.06 13.39 1.86
N LYS A 20 11.78 12.97 0.81
CA LYS A 20 11.44 13.32 -0.57
C LYS A 20 10.06 12.82 -1.02
N ILE A 21 9.60 11.69 -0.47
CA ILE A 21 8.28 11.14 -0.77
C ILE A 21 7.20 12.10 -0.25
N THR A 22 7.28 12.48 1.02
CA THR A 22 6.26 13.34 1.66
C THR A 22 6.22 14.77 1.09
N HIS A 23 7.30 15.20 0.47
CA HIS A 23 7.36 16.50 -0.20
C HIS A 23 7.15 16.44 -1.72
N ASN A 24 6.77 15.27 -2.24
CA ASN A 24 6.53 15.03 -3.68
C ASN A 24 7.77 15.33 -4.57
N TYR A 25 8.98 15.12 -4.05
CA TYR A 25 10.25 15.30 -4.77
C TYR A 25 11.02 14.00 -5.00
N PHE A 26 10.34 12.86 -4.90
CA PHE A 26 10.98 11.58 -5.13
C PHE A 26 11.09 11.29 -6.61
N SER A 27 12.30 11.10 -7.11
CA SER A 27 12.56 10.79 -8.52
C SER A 27 13.15 9.39 -8.68
N VAL A 28 12.72 8.68 -9.73
CA VAL A 28 13.24 7.39 -10.15
C VAL A 28 13.73 7.52 -11.59
N ALA A 29 14.97 7.13 -11.84
CA ALA A 29 15.62 7.23 -13.16
C ALA A 29 15.45 8.60 -13.84
N GLY A 30 15.55 9.68 -13.03
CA GLY A 30 15.43 11.06 -13.54
C GLY A 30 13.99 11.57 -13.68
N THR A 31 12.98 10.70 -13.57
CA THR A 31 11.57 11.09 -13.64
C THR A 31 11.03 11.37 -12.25
N LEU A 32 10.44 12.54 -12.04
CA LEU A 32 9.76 12.90 -10.80
C LEU A 32 8.46 12.10 -10.66
N GLY A 33 8.31 11.43 -9.53
CA GLY A 33 7.04 10.80 -9.16
C GLY A 33 6.06 11.86 -8.66
N ASP A 34 4.84 11.81 -9.13
CA ASP A 34 3.76 12.67 -8.69
C ASP A 34 2.57 11.81 -8.22
N PHE A 35 2.37 11.76 -6.91
CA PHE A 35 1.30 10.96 -6.30
C PHE A 35 -0.09 11.56 -6.54
N THR A 36 -0.18 12.85 -6.92
CA THR A 36 -1.47 13.49 -7.22
C THR A 36 -2.09 12.97 -8.51
N ASN A 37 -1.29 12.39 -9.40
CA ASN A 37 -1.75 11.76 -10.64
C ASN A 37 -2.44 10.40 -10.42
N ILE A 38 -2.39 9.85 -9.20
CA ILE A 38 -3.12 8.64 -8.85
C ILE A 38 -4.54 9.04 -8.49
N ASN A 39 -5.49 8.81 -9.41
CA ASN A 39 -6.87 9.30 -9.31
C ASN A 39 -7.94 8.27 -9.69
N ASN A 40 -7.55 7.05 -10.06
CA ASN A 40 -8.48 6.04 -10.59
C ASN A 40 -8.32 4.65 -9.92
N VAL A 41 -7.76 4.59 -8.72
CA VAL A 41 -7.56 3.36 -7.97
C VAL A 41 -8.03 3.54 -6.53
N VAL A 42 -8.73 2.56 -5.99
CA VAL A 42 -9.07 2.56 -4.56
C VAL A 42 -7.90 2.05 -3.74
N ILE A 43 -7.62 2.71 -2.62
CA ILE A 43 -6.48 2.41 -1.76
C ILE A 43 -6.96 2.08 -0.36
N LYS A 44 -6.46 0.98 0.19
CA LYS A 44 -6.68 0.62 1.59
C LYS A 44 -5.35 0.33 2.28
N THR A 45 -5.12 0.96 3.41
CA THR A 45 -4.00 0.65 4.31
C THR A 45 -4.45 -0.25 5.45
N VAL A 46 -3.56 -1.14 5.87
CA VAL A 46 -3.77 -2.00 7.04
C VAL A 46 -2.53 -1.90 7.91
N GLU A 47 -2.69 -1.58 9.18
CA GLU A 47 -1.59 -1.48 10.13
C GLU A 47 -1.94 -2.14 11.46
N GLY A 48 -0.90 -2.59 12.17
CA GLY A 48 -1.01 -3.13 13.52
C GLY A 48 -0.76 -2.06 14.56
N ALA A 49 -1.64 -1.94 15.56
CA ALA A 49 -1.47 -0.96 16.62
C ALA A 49 -0.26 -1.22 17.54
N LYS A 50 0.25 -2.46 17.54
CA LYS A 50 1.43 -2.88 18.29
C LYS A 50 2.64 -3.10 17.40
N ASP A 51 2.64 -2.52 16.20
CA ASP A 51 3.76 -2.61 15.27
C ASP A 51 4.89 -1.69 15.78
N ASP A 52 6.02 -2.29 16.11
CA ASP A 52 7.22 -1.61 16.63
C ASP A 52 8.26 -1.30 15.53
N ILE A 53 8.03 -1.79 14.32
CA ILE A 53 8.87 -1.51 13.14
C ILE A 53 8.27 -0.38 12.31
N SER A 54 6.97 -0.48 12.03
CA SER A 54 6.21 0.56 11.32
C SER A 54 5.18 1.13 12.28
N ALA A 55 5.55 2.21 12.96
CA ALA A 55 4.72 2.81 13.99
C ALA A 55 3.32 3.16 13.47
N LEU A 56 2.34 3.08 14.37
CA LEU A 56 0.96 3.42 14.08
C LEU A 56 0.85 4.82 13.43
N GLY A 57 0.11 4.89 12.34
CA GLY A 57 -0.09 6.11 11.57
C GLY A 57 0.83 6.25 10.36
N GLN A 58 1.89 5.46 10.23
CA GLN A 58 2.81 5.57 9.09
C GLN A 58 2.15 5.15 7.77
N TRP A 59 1.35 4.09 7.78
CA TRP A 59 0.63 3.64 6.58
C TRP A 59 -0.58 4.53 6.28
N ILE A 60 -1.28 5.01 7.30
CA ILE A 60 -2.39 5.96 7.13
C ILE A 60 -1.89 7.25 6.49
N ALA A 61 -0.75 7.78 6.94
CA ALA A 61 -0.14 8.99 6.38
C ALA A 61 0.17 8.88 4.87
N ALA A 62 0.34 7.67 4.33
CA ALA A 62 0.48 7.48 2.90
C ALA A 62 -0.75 7.94 2.11
N LEU A 63 -1.94 7.87 2.70
CA LEU A 63 -3.19 8.29 2.05
C LEU A 63 -3.22 9.82 1.80
N ASP A 64 -2.50 10.60 2.58
CA ASP A 64 -2.39 12.05 2.43
C ASP A 64 -1.60 12.45 1.17
N LEU A 65 -0.78 11.54 0.63
CA LEU A 65 -0.03 11.77 -0.60
C LEU A 65 -0.92 11.73 -1.85
N TYR A 66 -2.03 11.00 -1.78
CA TYR A 66 -2.93 10.75 -2.92
C TYR A 66 -4.03 11.81 -2.97
N THR A 67 -3.66 13.07 -3.15
CA THR A 67 -4.60 14.20 -3.16
C THR A 67 -5.52 14.20 -4.39
N GLY A 68 -5.16 13.49 -5.46
CA GLY A 68 -6.02 13.25 -6.63
C GLY A 68 -7.15 12.24 -6.40
N LEU A 69 -7.12 11.48 -5.29
CA LEU A 69 -8.17 10.54 -4.94
C LEU A 69 -9.21 11.18 -4.01
N PRO A 70 -10.50 11.03 -4.27
CA PRO A 70 -11.54 11.42 -3.32
C PRO A 70 -11.47 10.53 -2.07
N GLU A 71 -11.93 11.05 -0.93
CA GLU A 71 -11.91 10.32 0.35
C GLU A 71 -12.71 8.99 0.30
N THR A 72 -13.71 8.91 -0.56
CA THR A 72 -14.50 7.68 -0.79
C THR A 72 -13.68 6.54 -1.42
N MET A 73 -12.54 6.85 -2.02
CA MET A 73 -11.60 5.86 -2.60
C MET A 73 -10.44 5.53 -1.66
N LYS A 74 -10.40 6.11 -0.47
CA LYS A 74 -9.38 5.88 0.53
C LYS A 74 -9.98 5.16 1.74
N ALA A 75 -9.29 4.17 2.26
CA ALA A 75 -9.71 3.46 3.47
C ALA A 75 -8.48 3.09 4.31
N SER A 76 -8.67 3.01 5.61
CA SER A 76 -7.66 2.51 6.53
C SER A 76 -8.27 1.49 7.48
N HIS A 77 -7.44 0.59 7.99
CA HIS A 77 -7.82 -0.35 9.04
C HIS A 77 -6.66 -0.52 10.02
N VAL A 78 -6.93 -0.31 11.27
CA VAL A 78 -5.98 -0.56 12.36
C VAL A 78 -6.40 -1.83 13.10
N LYS A 79 -5.52 -2.81 13.19
CA LYS A 79 -5.72 -4.03 13.99
C LYS A 79 -5.15 -3.81 15.39
N PRO A 80 -5.98 -3.68 16.45
CA PRO A 80 -5.52 -3.26 17.79
C PRO A 80 -4.49 -4.20 18.43
N ASP A 81 -4.59 -5.51 18.17
CA ASP A 81 -3.80 -6.54 18.84
C ASP A 81 -2.64 -7.06 18.00
N ALA A 82 -2.43 -6.53 16.79
CA ALA A 82 -1.40 -7.01 15.88
C ALA A 82 -0.12 -6.17 15.97
N GLY A 83 1.01 -6.85 16.05
CA GLY A 83 2.33 -6.32 15.76
C GLY A 83 2.67 -6.46 14.27
N HIS A 84 3.92 -6.16 13.89
CA HIS A 84 4.39 -6.15 12.50
C HIS A 84 4.03 -7.43 11.71
N CYS A 85 4.40 -8.60 12.22
CA CYS A 85 4.10 -9.86 11.55
C CYS A 85 2.62 -10.28 11.68
N GLY A 86 1.90 -9.79 12.67
CA GLY A 86 0.52 -10.18 12.95
C GLY A 86 -0.50 -9.72 11.91
N ILE A 87 -0.14 -8.76 11.05
CA ILE A 87 -0.99 -8.32 9.94
C ILE A 87 -0.84 -9.21 8.69
N PHE A 88 0.17 -10.08 8.62
CA PHE A 88 0.43 -10.95 7.47
C PHE A 88 0.39 -12.44 7.79
N ALA A 89 0.42 -12.80 9.06
CA ALA A 89 0.57 -14.18 9.50
C ALA A 89 -0.44 -14.57 10.58
N ASP A 90 -0.45 -15.85 10.93
CA ASP A 90 -1.21 -16.43 12.03
C ASP A 90 -2.73 -16.41 11.87
N LYS A 91 -3.39 -16.68 12.99
CA LYS A 91 -4.84 -16.67 13.12
C LYS A 91 -5.44 -15.28 12.85
N SER A 92 -4.70 -14.22 13.19
CA SER A 92 -5.14 -12.84 12.99
C SER A 92 -5.29 -12.51 11.50
N TRP A 93 -4.30 -12.85 10.69
CA TRP A 93 -4.40 -12.74 9.24
C TRP A 93 -5.59 -13.53 8.69
N ARG A 94 -5.64 -14.83 9.02
CA ARG A 94 -6.63 -15.75 8.47
C ARG A 94 -8.07 -15.35 8.80
N ASN A 95 -8.30 -14.96 10.05
CA ASN A 95 -9.66 -14.77 10.57
C ASN A 95 -10.15 -13.33 10.48
N ASN A 96 -9.25 -12.35 10.42
CA ASN A 96 -9.63 -10.93 10.49
C ASN A 96 -9.18 -10.16 9.25
N ILE A 97 -7.89 -10.19 8.91
CA ILE A 97 -7.35 -9.27 7.90
C ILE A 97 -7.61 -9.78 6.49
N ARG A 98 -7.40 -11.08 6.23
CA ARG A 98 -7.68 -11.67 4.92
C ARG A 98 -9.13 -11.48 4.46
N PRO A 99 -10.16 -11.75 5.26
CA PRO A 99 -11.54 -11.48 4.88
C PRO A 99 -11.80 -9.99 4.58
N LEU A 100 -11.22 -9.10 5.37
CA LEU A 100 -11.32 -7.66 5.16
C LEU A 100 -10.67 -7.21 3.84
N VAL A 101 -9.51 -7.76 3.50
CA VAL A 101 -8.81 -7.47 2.23
C VAL A 101 -9.60 -8.03 1.05
N LEU A 102 -10.05 -9.28 1.14
CA LEU A 102 -10.85 -9.89 0.07
C LEU A 102 -12.16 -9.14 -0.16
N GLY A 103 -12.90 -8.80 0.90
CA GLY A 103 -14.12 -8.02 0.78
C GLY A 103 -13.87 -6.62 0.18
N PHE A 104 -12.73 -6.00 0.49
CA PHE A 104 -12.36 -4.73 -0.15
C PHE A 104 -12.08 -4.90 -1.65
N ILE A 105 -11.38 -5.97 -2.04
CA ILE A 105 -11.12 -6.29 -3.45
C ILE A 105 -12.44 -6.56 -4.18
N ASP A 106 -13.28 -7.42 -3.64
CA ASP A 106 -14.55 -7.81 -4.27
C ASP A 106 -15.49 -6.61 -4.48
N ASN A 107 -15.55 -5.72 -3.49
CA ASN A 107 -16.39 -4.51 -3.57
C ASN A 107 -15.87 -3.46 -4.56
N ASN A 108 -14.60 -3.52 -4.94
CA ASN A 108 -13.96 -2.52 -5.81
C ASN A 108 -13.44 -3.14 -7.12
N HIS A 109 -13.66 -4.44 -7.31
CA HIS A 109 -13.26 -5.12 -8.54
C HIS A 109 -14.32 -4.88 -9.62
N SER A 110 -13.97 -4.12 -10.65
CA SER A 110 -14.74 -4.13 -11.89
C SER A 110 -14.40 -5.42 -12.64
N PRO A 111 -15.36 -6.33 -12.90
CA PRO A 111 -15.07 -7.54 -13.66
C PRO A 111 -14.55 -7.11 -15.04
N LYS A 112 -13.31 -7.46 -15.35
CA LYS A 112 -12.85 -7.39 -16.75
C LYS A 112 -13.77 -8.29 -17.57
N PRO A 113 -14.29 -7.83 -18.72
CA PRO A 113 -15.00 -8.72 -19.62
C PRO A 113 -14.08 -9.91 -19.92
N SER A 114 -14.56 -11.11 -19.65
CA SER A 114 -13.84 -12.33 -19.96
C SER A 114 -13.48 -12.28 -21.45
N PRO A 115 -12.22 -12.54 -21.85
CA PRO A 115 -11.92 -12.68 -23.25
C PRO A 115 -12.85 -13.79 -23.80
N PRO A 116 -13.44 -13.60 -24.98
CA PRO A 116 -14.28 -14.63 -25.57
C PRO A 116 -13.44 -15.87 -25.69
N TYR A 117 -13.81 -16.93 -24.96
CA TYR A 117 -13.23 -18.25 -25.12
C TYR A 117 -13.42 -18.63 -26.60
N PRO A 118 -12.36 -18.96 -27.35
CA PRO A 118 -12.58 -19.52 -28.66
C PRO A 118 -13.41 -20.78 -28.48
N ALA A 119 -14.58 -20.83 -29.12
CA ALA A 119 -15.38 -22.04 -29.15
C ALA A 119 -14.47 -23.17 -29.64
N SER A 120 -14.24 -24.15 -28.77
CA SER A 120 -13.54 -25.37 -29.14
C SER A 120 -14.30 -25.98 -30.32
N GLN A 121 -13.62 -26.00 -31.45
CA GLN A 121 -14.09 -26.78 -32.59
C GLN A 121 -14.07 -28.24 -32.16
N VAL A 122 -15.26 -28.84 -32.02
CA VAL A 122 -15.48 -30.27 -31.94
C VAL A 122 -15.43 -30.78 -33.36
#